data_b971d9bac95db26bd308bba967c22c17
#
_entry.id   b971d9bac95db26bd308bba967c22c17
#
_cell.length_a   1.000
_cell.length_b   1.000
_cell.length_c   1.000
_cell.angle_alpha   90.00
_cell.angle_beta   90.00
_cell.angle_gamma   90.00
#
_symmetry.space_group_name_H-M   'P 1'
#
loop_
_entity.id
_entity.type
_entity.pdbx_description
1 polymer ?
#
loop_
_entity_poly.entity_id
_entity_poly.type
_entity_poly.pdbx_seq_one_letter_code
_entity_poly.pdbx_strand_id
1 'polypeptide(L)'
;MSATPVKVPVIALYAPVEETRESEGLAQGLLLGDEQAFAAIYHRWGAMVHTMATRSLGDAKEAEDVTQQVFLAAWRGRAGFRPERGPLGAWLVGITRRKIVDALAARTRRTEIAGAVAAEMPVTGRPEATPEAVLDRVLVADELRRLPPAQREILGLAFYGDLTQVQIAQRTGLPLGTVKSHARRGMHLLRRRIEEARLRP
;
A
#
# COMPACT_ATOMS: atom_id res chain seq x y z
N MET A 1 0.38 29.62 9.99
CA MET A 1 0.01 28.48 10.85
C MET A 1 0.56 27.25 10.17
N SER A 2 1.71 26.77 10.64
CA SER A 2 2.43 25.63 10.02
C SER A 2 1.78 24.33 10.45
N ALA A 3 1.20 23.61 9.49
CA ALA A 3 0.72 22.25 9.72
C ALA A 3 1.93 21.32 9.91
N THR A 4 2.07 20.78 11.11
CA THR A 4 3.09 19.79 11.43
C THR A 4 2.77 18.51 10.64
N PRO A 5 3.70 17.98 9.81
CA PRO A 5 3.44 16.72 9.08
C PRO A 5 3.30 15.58 10.09
N VAL A 6 2.15 14.94 10.09
CA VAL A 6 1.89 13.75 10.91
C VAL A 6 2.81 12.63 10.39
N LYS A 7 3.82 12.29 11.19
CA LYS A 7 4.74 11.18 10.92
C LYS A 7 4.00 9.86 11.09
N VAL A 8 3.59 9.23 10.00
CA VAL A 8 3.04 7.86 10.02
C VAL A 8 4.21 6.89 9.90
N PRO A 9 4.46 6.04 10.91
CA PRO A 9 5.52 5.03 10.84
C PRO A 9 5.25 4.04 9.69
N VAL A 10 6.32 3.56 9.04
CA VAL A 10 6.24 2.62 7.89
C VAL A 10 5.44 1.35 8.22
N ILE A 11 5.42 0.94 9.48
CA ILE A 11 4.62 -0.19 9.95
C ILE A 11 3.12 0.13 9.98
N ALA A 12 2.71 1.38 10.17
CA ALA A 12 1.31 1.76 10.05
C ALA A 12 0.77 1.60 8.61
N LEU A 13 1.68 1.59 7.61
CA LEU A 13 1.35 1.29 6.21
C LEU A 13 1.04 -0.20 5.97
N TYR A 14 1.56 -1.07 6.84
CA TYR A 14 1.44 -2.52 6.73
C TYR A 14 0.84 -3.15 8.00
N ALA A 15 0.59 -2.35 9.04
CA ALA A 15 -0.22 -2.82 10.15
C ALA A 15 -1.55 -3.26 9.52
N PRO A 16 -1.98 -4.51 9.71
CA PRO A 16 -3.35 -4.80 9.45
C PRO A 16 -4.09 -3.85 10.36
N VAL A 17 -4.88 -3.03 9.76
CA VAL A 17 -5.89 -2.29 10.49
C VAL A 17 -6.60 -3.36 11.30
N GLU A 18 -6.40 -3.37 12.62
CA GLU A 18 -7.22 -4.17 13.49
C GLU A 18 -8.64 -3.86 13.05
N GLU A 19 -9.37 -4.90 12.62
CA GLU A 19 -10.79 -4.79 12.43
C GLU A 19 -11.38 -4.57 13.81
N THR A 20 -11.23 -3.35 14.29
CA THR A 20 -11.96 -2.89 15.45
C THR A 20 -13.42 -2.77 15.01
N ARG A 21 -14.34 -2.95 15.91
CA ARG A 21 -15.78 -2.69 15.68
C ARG A 21 -16.02 -1.37 14.95
N GLU A 22 -15.14 -0.40 15.14
CA GLU A 22 -15.12 0.88 14.45
C GLU A 22 -14.82 0.74 12.95
N SER A 23 -13.86 -0.10 12.55
CA SER A 23 -13.54 -0.34 11.13
C SER A 23 -14.65 -1.10 10.41
N GLU A 24 -15.35 -2.01 11.12
CA GLU A 24 -16.54 -2.70 10.61
C GLU A 24 -17.69 -1.71 10.41
N GLY A 25 -17.91 -0.79 11.36
CA GLY A 25 -18.91 0.27 11.24
C GLY A 25 -18.63 1.20 10.05
N LEU A 26 -17.38 1.60 9.84
CA LEU A 26 -16.97 2.40 8.69
C LEU A 26 -17.17 1.65 7.35
N ALA A 27 -16.87 0.36 7.33
CA ALA A 27 -17.07 -0.49 6.16
C ALA A 27 -18.56 -0.60 5.80
N GLN A 28 -19.41 -0.76 6.78
CA GLN A 28 -20.85 -0.82 6.60
C GLN A 28 -21.44 0.52 6.17
N GLY A 29 -21.00 1.63 6.79
CA GLY A 29 -21.37 2.98 6.37
C GLY A 29 -20.98 3.26 4.92
N LEU A 30 -19.76 2.85 4.49
CA LEU A 30 -19.33 2.97 3.11
C LEU A 30 -20.28 2.23 2.15
N LEU A 31 -20.66 0.99 2.46
CA LEU A 31 -21.59 0.20 1.63
C LEU A 31 -22.96 0.88 1.50
N LEU A 32 -23.44 1.51 2.56
CA LEU A 32 -24.70 2.26 2.59
C LEU A 32 -24.60 3.63 1.90
N GLY A 33 -23.40 4.09 1.55
CA GLY A 33 -23.17 5.40 0.94
C GLY A 33 -23.22 6.54 1.94
N ASP A 34 -22.89 6.27 3.20
CA ASP A 34 -22.82 7.28 4.26
C ASP A 34 -21.57 8.17 4.04
N GLU A 35 -21.82 9.46 3.82
CA GLU A 35 -20.77 10.46 3.60
C GLU A 35 -19.92 10.71 4.85
N GLN A 36 -20.49 10.60 6.05
CA GLN A 36 -19.76 10.77 7.30
C GLN A 36 -18.80 9.60 7.53
N ALA A 37 -19.26 8.37 7.28
CA ALA A 37 -18.39 7.20 7.30
C ALA A 37 -17.26 7.33 6.26
N PHE A 38 -17.57 7.84 5.08
CA PHE A 38 -16.56 8.07 4.04
C PHE A 38 -15.54 9.14 4.43
N ALA A 39 -15.97 10.23 5.05
CA ALA A 39 -15.07 11.25 5.58
C ALA A 39 -14.14 10.67 6.66
N ALA A 40 -14.67 9.85 7.57
CA ALA A 40 -13.86 9.17 8.57
C ALA A 40 -12.86 8.17 7.95
N ILE A 41 -13.25 7.46 6.88
CA ILE A 41 -12.36 6.61 6.08
C ILE A 41 -11.23 7.44 5.46
N TYR A 42 -11.54 8.60 4.88
CA TYR A 42 -10.54 9.49 4.33
C TYR A 42 -9.55 9.97 5.41
N HIS A 43 -10.03 10.43 6.55
CA HIS A 43 -9.19 10.85 7.67
C HIS A 43 -8.27 9.73 8.18
N ARG A 44 -8.78 8.50 8.25
CA ARG A 44 -8.03 7.36 8.77
C ARG A 44 -6.97 6.84 7.81
N TRP A 45 -7.25 6.76 6.52
CA TRP A 45 -6.36 6.13 5.53
C TRP A 45 -5.74 7.09 4.51
N GLY A 46 -6.15 8.36 4.49
CA GLY A 46 -5.67 9.35 3.52
C GLY A 46 -4.17 9.53 3.55
N ALA A 47 -3.58 9.69 4.75
CA ALA A 47 -2.12 9.81 4.90
C ALA A 47 -1.38 8.55 4.42
N MET A 48 -1.92 7.36 4.65
CA MET A 48 -1.35 6.11 4.16
C MET A 48 -1.35 6.05 2.64
N VAL A 49 -2.50 6.33 2.01
CA VAL A 49 -2.65 6.32 0.55
C VAL A 49 -1.70 7.33 -0.09
N HIS A 50 -1.66 8.57 0.43
CA HIS A 50 -0.77 9.62 -0.05
C HIS A 50 0.70 9.23 0.08
N THR A 51 1.11 8.66 1.22
CA THR A 51 2.49 8.19 1.41
C THR A 51 2.87 7.08 0.43
N MET A 52 1.96 6.14 0.15
CA MET A 52 2.18 5.11 -0.86
C MET A 52 2.36 5.72 -2.25
N ALA A 53 1.50 6.66 -2.63
CA ALA A 53 1.58 7.34 -3.92
C ALA A 53 2.88 8.14 -4.06
N THR A 54 3.24 8.96 -3.06
CA THR A 54 4.48 9.77 -3.06
C THR A 54 5.72 8.91 -3.21
N ARG A 55 5.79 7.78 -2.50
CA ARG A 55 6.93 6.86 -2.58
C ARG A 55 7.08 6.20 -3.93
N SER A 56 5.97 5.91 -4.59
CA SER A 56 5.98 5.21 -5.88
C SER A 56 6.16 6.15 -7.06
N LEU A 57 5.64 7.39 -6.98
CA LEU A 57 5.64 8.35 -8.09
C LEU A 57 6.82 9.33 -8.01
N GLY A 58 7.30 9.63 -6.78
CA GLY A 58 8.37 10.60 -6.56
C GLY A 58 7.95 12.07 -6.80
N ASP A 59 6.70 12.32 -7.15
CA ASP A 59 6.12 13.63 -7.40
C ASP A 59 4.92 13.88 -6.47
N ALA A 60 4.96 14.99 -5.73
CA ALA A 60 3.95 15.30 -4.72
C ALA A 60 2.59 15.61 -5.35
N LYS A 61 2.57 16.31 -6.50
CA LYS A 61 1.34 16.67 -7.19
C LYS A 61 0.66 15.45 -7.81
N GLU A 62 1.43 14.59 -8.48
CA GLU A 62 0.91 13.31 -8.98
C GLU A 62 0.40 12.42 -7.83
N ALA A 63 1.06 12.46 -6.66
CA ALA A 63 0.62 11.71 -5.48
C ALA A 63 -0.71 12.22 -4.91
N GLU A 64 -0.92 13.54 -4.88
CA GLU A 64 -2.20 14.14 -4.50
C GLU A 64 -3.32 13.72 -5.47
N ASP A 65 -3.07 13.81 -6.78
CA ASP A 65 -4.02 13.41 -7.82
C ASP A 65 -4.39 11.92 -7.69
N VAL A 66 -3.40 11.06 -7.49
CA VAL A 66 -3.63 9.61 -7.27
C VAL A 66 -4.40 9.38 -5.98
N THR A 67 -4.09 10.11 -4.90
CA THR A 67 -4.83 10.01 -3.63
C THR A 67 -6.31 10.33 -3.83
N GLN A 68 -6.63 11.43 -4.48
CA GLN A 68 -8.01 11.79 -4.81
C GLN A 68 -8.69 10.72 -5.66
N GLN A 69 -8.00 10.22 -6.70
CA GLN A 69 -8.54 9.17 -7.57
C GLN A 69 -8.81 7.86 -6.82
N VAL A 70 -8.00 7.51 -5.83
CA VAL A 70 -8.21 6.33 -4.98
C VAL A 70 -9.52 6.44 -4.22
N PHE A 71 -9.75 7.56 -3.53
CA PHE A 71 -10.97 7.75 -2.75
C PHE A 71 -12.21 7.90 -3.62
N LEU A 72 -12.11 8.57 -4.78
CA LEU A 72 -13.19 8.61 -5.76
C LEU A 72 -13.51 7.21 -6.29
N ALA A 73 -12.50 6.40 -6.59
CA ALA A 73 -12.71 5.03 -7.03
C ALA A 73 -13.30 4.15 -5.93
N ALA A 74 -12.89 4.34 -4.68
CA ALA A 74 -13.46 3.67 -3.52
C ALA A 74 -14.94 4.02 -3.34
N TRP A 75 -15.29 5.29 -3.42
CA TRP A 75 -16.68 5.75 -3.32
C TRP A 75 -17.57 5.17 -4.42
N ARG A 76 -17.12 5.29 -5.67
CA ARG A 76 -17.87 4.77 -6.82
C ARG A 76 -17.97 3.25 -6.82
N GLY A 77 -16.89 2.58 -6.41
CA GLY A 77 -16.78 1.12 -6.37
C GLY A 77 -17.28 0.47 -5.07
N ARG A 78 -17.87 1.24 -4.14
CA ARG A 78 -18.25 0.77 -2.81
C ARG A 78 -19.15 -0.46 -2.81
N ALA A 79 -20.08 -0.54 -3.76
CA ALA A 79 -20.96 -1.69 -3.92
C ALA A 79 -20.22 -3.01 -4.25
N GLY A 80 -18.97 -2.90 -4.72
CA GLY A 80 -18.09 -4.05 -5.00
C GLY A 80 -17.20 -4.44 -3.83
N PHE A 81 -17.17 -3.67 -2.75
CA PHE A 81 -16.45 -4.04 -1.54
C PHE A 81 -17.10 -5.26 -0.89
N ARG A 82 -16.29 -6.20 -0.44
CA ARG A 82 -16.74 -7.46 0.18
C ARG A 82 -15.95 -7.66 1.48
N PRO A 83 -16.54 -7.37 2.65
CA PRO A 83 -15.88 -7.52 3.95
C PRO A 83 -15.34 -8.93 4.19
N GLU A 84 -16.04 -9.95 3.72
CA GLU A 84 -15.65 -11.35 3.82
C GLU A 84 -14.35 -11.71 3.04
N ARG A 85 -13.93 -10.83 2.13
CA ARG A 85 -12.68 -10.99 1.35
C ARG A 85 -11.49 -10.30 1.97
N GLY A 86 -11.73 -9.46 2.98
CA GLY A 86 -10.69 -8.77 3.73
C GLY A 86 -11.09 -7.38 4.19
N PRO A 87 -10.25 -6.78 5.05
CA PRO A 87 -10.50 -5.49 5.67
C PRO A 87 -10.54 -4.34 4.67
N LEU A 88 -11.26 -3.29 5.02
CA LEU A 88 -11.42 -2.08 4.23
C LEU A 88 -10.07 -1.44 3.85
N GLY A 89 -9.12 -1.39 4.80
CA GLY A 89 -7.77 -0.87 4.54
C GLY A 89 -7.02 -1.66 3.47
N ALA A 90 -7.13 -3.00 3.45
CA ALA A 90 -6.51 -3.83 2.42
C ALA A 90 -7.15 -3.61 1.04
N TRP A 91 -8.46 -3.38 1.00
CA TRP A 91 -9.16 -3.06 -0.23
C TRP A 91 -8.72 -1.69 -0.79
N LEU A 92 -8.58 -0.67 0.08
CA LEU A 92 -8.03 0.64 -0.29
C LEU A 92 -6.60 0.54 -0.83
N VAL A 93 -5.73 -0.25 -0.18
CA VAL A 93 -4.36 -0.52 -0.68
C VAL A 93 -4.41 -1.14 -2.08
N GLY A 94 -5.35 -2.05 -2.34
CA GLY A 94 -5.54 -2.64 -3.66
C GLY A 94 -5.95 -1.63 -4.73
N ILE A 95 -6.78 -0.65 -4.38
CA ILE A 95 -7.16 0.46 -5.28
C ILE A 95 -5.95 1.37 -5.50
N THR A 96 -5.24 1.73 -4.42
CA THR A 96 -4.06 2.59 -4.46
C THR A 96 -3.00 2.05 -5.41
N ARG A 97 -2.65 0.76 -5.29
CA ARG A 97 -1.68 0.13 -6.19
C ARG A 97 -2.09 0.18 -7.66
N ARG A 98 -3.35 -0.06 -7.95
CA ARG A 98 -3.87 0.04 -9.34
C ARG A 98 -3.73 1.46 -9.86
N LYS A 99 -4.10 2.47 -9.07
CA LYS A 99 -4.01 3.87 -9.48
C LYS A 99 -2.57 4.34 -9.67
N ILE A 100 -1.64 3.87 -8.84
CA ILE A 100 -0.19 4.12 -9.03
C ILE A 100 0.30 3.51 -10.35
N VAL A 101 -0.05 2.26 -10.64
CA VAL A 101 0.33 1.61 -11.91
C VAL A 101 -0.26 2.34 -13.11
N ASP A 102 -1.52 2.77 -13.03
CA ASP A 102 -2.18 3.55 -14.09
C ASP A 102 -1.45 4.90 -14.33
N ALA A 103 -1.05 5.58 -13.25
CA ALA A 103 -0.32 6.85 -13.32
C ALA A 103 1.07 6.66 -13.95
N LEU A 104 1.83 5.64 -13.53
CA LEU A 104 3.13 5.32 -14.11
C LEU A 104 3.02 4.96 -15.60
N ALA A 105 2.03 4.15 -15.98
CA ALA A 105 1.77 3.83 -17.39
C ALA A 105 1.37 5.06 -18.22
N ALA A 106 0.60 5.98 -17.64
CA ALA A 106 0.26 7.25 -18.30
C ALA A 106 1.48 8.16 -18.46
N ARG A 107 2.39 8.18 -17.50
CA ARG A 107 3.66 8.92 -17.56
C ARG A 107 4.55 8.37 -18.69
N THR A 108 4.73 7.05 -18.76
CA THR A 108 5.50 6.39 -19.82
C THR A 108 4.94 6.74 -21.19
N ARG A 109 3.63 6.62 -21.39
CA ARG A 109 2.98 7.01 -22.67
C ARG A 109 3.18 8.49 -23.02
N ARG A 110 3.14 9.39 -22.01
CA ARG A 110 3.41 10.82 -22.25
C ARG A 110 4.85 11.07 -22.67
N THR A 111 5.83 10.41 -22.06
CA THR A 111 7.24 10.52 -22.45
C THR A 111 7.53 9.90 -23.83
N GLU A 112 6.89 8.80 -24.18
CA GLU A 112 6.98 8.20 -25.52
C GLU A 112 6.41 9.12 -26.61
N ILE A 113 5.24 9.79 -26.33
CA ILE A 113 4.61 10.73 -27.27
C ILE A 113 5.40 12.03 -27.38
N ALA A 114 6.01 12.50 -26.28
CA ALA A 114 6.81 13.73 -26.26
C ALA A 114 8.15 13.59 -27.01
N GLY A 115 8.46 12.41 -27.50
CA GLY A 115 9.55 12.09 -28.41
C GLY A 115 10.93 12.31 -27.85
N ALA A 116 11.70 11.26 -27.71
CA ALA A 116 13.13 11.15 -27.96
C ALA A 116 14.11 12.28 -27.53
N VAL A 117 13.75 13.22 -26.69
CA VAL A 117 14.67 14.20 -26.13
C VAL A 117 14.34 14.42 -24.66
N ALA A 118 14.86 13.58 -23.82
CA ALA A 118 15.31 13.92 -22.48
C ALA A 118 15.87 12.69 -21.80
N ALA A 119 17.18 12.66 -21.73
CA ALA A 119 17.95 11.79 -20.88
C ALA A 119 17.42 11.78 -19.45
N GLU A 120 17.44 10.58 -18.87
CA GLU A 120 17.74 10.26 -17.49
C GLU A 120 17.53 11.43 -16.49
N MET A 121 16.36 11.52 -15.91
CA MET A 121 16.27 12.11 -14.57
C MET A 121 16.33 10.96 -13.55
N PRO A 122 17.35 10.97 -12.66
CA PRO A 122 17.43 10.01 -11.58
C PRO A 122 16.22 10.21 -10.66
N VAL A 123 15.62 9.11 -10.25
CA VAL A 123 14.64 9.08 -9.15
C VAL A 123 15.38 9.43 -7.86
N THR A 124 15.64 10.71 -7.66
CA THR A 124 16.22 11.29 -6.45
C THR A 124 15.10 11.96 -5.66
N GLY A 125 14.54 11.20 -4.78
CA GLY A 125 13.52 11.68 -3.85
C GLY A 125 13.16 10.61 -2.86
N ARG A 126 14.17 9.92 -2.31
CA ARG A 126 13.97 9.09 -1.12
C ARG A 126 13.77 10.06 0.04
N PRO A 127 12.56 10.19 0.63
CA PRO A 127 12.39 11.04 1.79
C PRO A 127 13.41 10.61 2.84
N GLU A 128 14.11 11.57 3.45
CA GLU A 128 15.00 11.30 4.57
C GLU A 128 14.25 10.51 5.62
N ALA A 129 14.64 9.26 5.79
CA ALA A 129 14.00 8.37 6.73
C ALA A 129 14.38 8.82 8.15
N THR A 130 13.40 9.10 8.98
CA THR A 130 13.66 9.35 10.41
C THR A 130 14.30 8.13 11.04
N PRO A 131 15.09 8.28 12.13
CA PRO A 131 15.73 7.16 12.83
C PRO A 131 14.75 6.02 13.16
N GLU A 132 13.52 6.36 13.58
CA GLU A 132 12.46 5.37 13.86
C GLU A 132 12.01 4.64 12.60
N ALA A 133 11.88 5.36 11.48
CA ALA A 133 11.52 4.76 10.20
C ALA A 133 12.63 3.85 9.64
N VAL A 134 13.90 4.13 9.97
CA VAL A 134 15.03 3.25 9.65
C VAL A 134 15.00 1.99 10.51
N LEU A 135 14.80 2.13 11.82
CA LEU A 135 14.65 1.01 12.75
C LEU A 135 13.49 0.09 12.36
N ASP A 136 12.33 0.66 12.05
CA ASP A 136 11.16 -0.07 11.57
C ASP A 136 11.46 -0.83 10.26
N ARG A 137 12.20 -0.23 9.34
CA ARG A 137 12.61 -0.90 8.08
C ARG A 137 13.57 -2.05 8.32
N VAL A 138 14.53 -1.89 9.23
CA VAL A 138 15.50 -2.94 9.60
C VAL A 138 14.76 -4.11 10.26
N LEU A 139 13.84 -3.82 11.16
CA LEU A 139 13.03 -4.85 11.84
C LEU A 139 12.18 -5.64 10.84
N VAL A 140 11.47 -4.93 9.96
CA VAL A 140 10.64 -5.57 8.91
C VAL A 140 11.50 -6.38 7.94
N ALA A 141 12.67 -5.87 7.54
CA ALA A 141 13.58 -6.58 6.65
C ALA A 141 14.15 -7.85 7.31
N ASP A 142 14.45 -7.80 8.59
CA ASP A 142 14.96 -8.96 9.33
C ASP A 142 13.89 -10.02 9.52
N GLU A 143 12.70 -9.65 9.94
CA GLU A 143 11.58 -10.58 10.07
C GLU A 143 11.11 -11.14 8.72
N LEU A 144 11.22 -10.36 7.64
CA LEU A 144 10.96 -10.85 6.29
C LEU A 144 11.95 -11.95 5.88
N ARG A 145 13.24 -11.80 6.24
CA ARG A 145 14.26 -12.84 5.97
C ARG A 145 13.99 -14.14 6.69
N ARG A 146 13.33 -14.09 7.84
CA ARG A 146 12.98 -15.26 8.67
C ARG A 146 11.72 -15.99 8.18
N LEU A 147 11.01 -15.47 7.18
CA LEU A 147 9.86 -16.16 6.60
C LEU A 147 10.28 -17.41 5.81
N PRO A 148 9.38 -18.40 5.67
CA PRO A 148 9.59 -19.52 4.75
C PRO A 148 9.91 -19.03 3.33
N PRO A 149 10.81 -19.71 2.58
CA PRO A 149 11.37 -19.20 1.33
C PRO A 149 10.32 -18.70 0.32
N ALA A 150 9.28 -19.49 0.05
CA ALA A 150 8.24 -19.09 -0.89
C ALA A 150 7.43 -17.86 -0.46
N GLN A 151 7.18 -17.71 0.85
CA GLN A 151 6.47 -16.54 1.37
C GLN A 151 7.37 -15.31 1.32
N ARG A 152 8.64 -15.46 1.69
CA ARG A 152 9.65 -14.39 1.63
C ARG A 152 9.84 -13.88 0.19
N GLU A 153 9.97 -14.78 -0.78
CA GLU A 153 10.11 -14.43 -2.18
C GLU A 153 8.90 -13.62 -2.68
N ILE A 154 7.70 -14.13 -2.46
CA ILE A 154 6.47 -13.47 -2.93
C ILE A 154 6.28 -12.12 -2.26
N LEU A 155 6.53 -12.00 -0.95
CA LEU A 155 6.44 -10.72 -0.25
C LEU A 155 7.57 -9.79 -0.67
N GLY A 156 8.78 -10.30 -0.90
CA GLY A 156 9.91 -9.53 -1.43
C GLY A 156 9.59 -8.92 -2.80
N LEU A 157 9.05 -9.71 -3.71
CA LEU A 157 8.61 -9.23 -5.03
C LEU A 157 7.48 -8.22 -4.95
N ALA A 158 6.55 -8.39 -4.00
CA ALA A 158 5.45 -7.45 -3.79
C ALA A 158 5.90 -6.12 -3.16
N PHE A 159 6.86 -6.15 -2.21
CA PHE A 159 7.26 -4.97 -1.43
C PHE A 159 8.45 -4.22 -2.00
N TYR A 160 9.43 -4.94 -2.52
CA TYR A 160 10.65 -4.33 -3.07
C TYR A 160 10.64 -4.26 -4.60
N GLY A 161 9.89 -5.17 -5.25
CA GLY A 161 9.75 -5.21 -6.70
C GLY A 161 8.50 -4.52 -7.22
N ASP A 162 7.65 -4.00 -6.33
CA ASP A 162 6.35 -3.36 -6.64
C ASP A 162 5.46 -4.17 -7.60
N LEU A 163 5.64 -5.50 -7.61
CA LEU A 163 4.90 -6.38 -8.51
C LEU A 163 3.51 -6.71 -7.97
N THR A 164 2.53 -6.66 -8.86
CA THR A 164 1.19 -7.17 -8.58
C THR A 164 1.21 -8.70 -8.45
N GLN A 165 0.22 -9.28 -7.78
CA GLN A 165 0.13 -10.74 -7.64
C GLN A 165 0.08 -11.49 -8.99
N VAL A 166 -0.48 -10.86 -10.03
CA VAL A 166 -0.50 -11.40 -11.39
C VAL A 166 0.91 -11.41 -11.98
N GLN A 167 1.65 -10.29 -11.85
CA GLN A 167 3.03 -10.19 -12.31
C GLN A 167 3.96 -11.14 -11.54
N ILE A 168 3.73 -11.31 -10.22
CA ILE A 168 4.45 -12.29 -9.41
C ILE A 168 4.17 -13.70 -9.93
N ALA A 169 2.91 -14.05 -10.22
CA ALA A 169 2.55 -15.34 -10.78
C ALA A 169 3.25 -15.61 -12.12
N GLN A 170 3.28 -14.61 -13.01
CA GLN A 170 3.99 -14.68 -14.29
C GLN A 170 5.50 -14.85 -14.10
N ARG A 171 6.10 -14.09 -13.17
CA ARG A 171 7.55 -14.11 -12.93
C ARG A 171 8.03 -15.39 -12.24
N THR A 172 7.24 -15.93 -11.32
CA THR A 172 7.60 -17.13 -10.55
C THR A 172 7.12 -18.43 -11.16
N GLY A 173 6.24 -18.37 -12.17
CA GLY A 173 5.61 -19.55 -12.77
C GLY A 173 4.56 -20.21 -11.86
N LEU A 174 4.27 -19.64 -10.69
CA LEU A 174 3.31 -20.18 -9.75
C LEU A 174 1.86 -19.80 -10.13
N PRO A 175 0.89 -20.69 -9.92
CA PRO A 175 -0.52 -20.34 -10.09
C PRO A 175 -0.89 -19.13 -9.22
N LEU A 176 -1.72 -18.22 -9.75
CA LEU A 176 -2.17 -17.00 -9.05
C LEU A 176 -2.80 -17.33 -7.67
N GLY A 177 -3.53 -18.43 -7.55
CA GLY A 177 -4.09 -18.88 -6.28
C GLY A 177 -3.01 -19.25 -5.25
N THR A 178 -1.90 -19.82 -5.71
CA THR A 178 -0.72 -20.14 -4.87
C THR A 178 -0.02 -18.87 -4.42
N VAL A 179 0.19 -17.91 -5.32
CA VAL A 179 0.77 -16.60 -4.97
C VAL A 179 -0.10 -15.89 -3.92
N LYS A 180 -1.42 -15.86 -4.12
CA LYS A 180 -2.36 -15.26 -3.15
C LYS A 180 -2.27 -15.92 -1.77
N SER A 181 -2.22 -17.25 -1.73
CA SER A 181 -2.18 -17.99 -0.46
C SER A 181 -0.84 -17.85 0.27
N HIS A 182 0.29 -17.80 -0.46
CA HIS A 182 1.60 -17.53 0.12
C HIS A 182 1.71 -16.07 0.61
N ALA A 183 1.23 -15.11 -0.15
CA ALA A 183 1.19 -13.71 0.27
C ALA A 183 0.38 -13.54 1.56
N ARG A 184 -0.83 -14.12 1.63
CA ARG A 184 -1.68 -14.06 2.83
C ARG A 184 -1.01 -14.69 4.06
N ARG A 185 -0.48 -15.91 3.92
CA ARG A 185 0.19 -16.62 5.03
C ARG A 185 1.46 -15.91 5.46
N GLY A 186 2.26 -15.41 4.51
CA GLY A 186 3.47 -14.67 4.80
C GLY A 186 3.19 -13.36 5.53
N MET A 187 2.18 -12.62 5.12
CA MET A 187 1.74 -11.39 5.80
C MET A 187 1.28 -11.66 7.24
N HIS A 188 0.48 -12.72 7.43
CA HIS A 188 0.01 -13.09 8.77
C HIS A 188 1.17 -13.47 9.70
N LEU A 189 2.13 -14.24 9.20
CA LEU A 189 3.30 -14.64 9.97
C LEU A 189 4.23 -13.47 10.28
N LEU A 190 4.48 -12.59 9.29
CA LEU A 190 5.29 -11.39 9.44
C LEU A 190 4.71 -10.46 10.51
N ARG A 191 3.40 -10.24 10.49
CA ARG A 191 2.69 -9.45 11.48
C ARG A 191 2.92 -9.98 12.89
N ARG A 192 2.61 -11.24 13.12
CA ARG A 192 2.77 -11.86 14.45
C ARG A 192 4.19 -11.70 14.96
N ARG A 193 5.20 -11.89 14.11
CA ARG A 193 6.61 -11.77 14.51
C ARG A 193 7.01 -10.33 14.83
N ILE A 194 6.49 -9.35 14.10
CA ILE A 194 6.74 -7.93 14.40
C ILE A 194 6.10 -7.55 15.73
N GLU A 195 4.89 -8.02 16.02
CA GLU A 195 4.22 -7.83 17.31
C GLU A 195 5.04 -8.45 18.45
N GLU A 196 5.48 -9.70 18.27
CA GLU A 196 6.36 -10.39 19.25
C GLU A 196 7.71 -9.67 19.45
N ALA A 197 8.31 -9.15 18.38
CA ALA A 197 9.58 -8.42 18.45
C ALA A 197 9.45 -7.07 19.18
N ARG A 198 8.31 -6.41 19.07
CA ARG A 198 8.03 -5.14 19.77
C ARG A 198 7.75 -5.33 21.26
N LEU A 199 7.28 -6.49 21.66
CA LEU A 199 7.00 -6.84 23.06
C LEU A 199 8.24 -7.36 23.81
N ARG A 200 9.34 -7.58 23.11
CA ARG A 200 10.62 -7.94 23.74
C ARG A 200 11.28 -6.68 24.29
N PRO A 201 11.58 -6.63 25.62
CA PRO A 201 12.26 -5.51 26.26
C PRO A 201 13.68 -5.31 25.74
#